data_ce2bd34d18ce753fbadaddac4e9ebcd9
#
_entry.id   ce2bd34d18ce753fbadaddac4e9ebcd9
#
_cell.length_a   1.000
_cell.length_b   1.000
_cell.length_c   1.000
_cell.angle_alpha   90.00
_cell.angle_beta   90.00
_cell.angle_gamma   90.00
#
_symmetry.space_group_name_H-M   'P 1'
#
loop_
_entity.id
_entity.type
_entity.pdbx_description
1 polymer ?
#
loop_
_entity_poly.entity_id
_entity_poly.type
_entity_poly.pdbx_seq_one_letter_code
_entity_poly.pdbx_strand_id
1 'polypeptide(L)'
;MPGISADDGRSGPVAYLTEVIMTLSNIVVSLDASASTPGRVRLACNLARSFDATLTGVAAQDPLPISIYGKGSYLDSNIIEIAAASARDEISKQQAVFHEMTSGYNKAQLRVYDREPLGCVIEECARGDLLVARGLDDGDSGEIVEALSPAEIILRAGRPVLVTPSEADDLSLGCAIIAWKDTREARRAVADALLLLRRAERVLLLTIASAEANTNAEATEAYLKGHDVQCERVELPETANVAQAVAGLARDEAAGLVVAGSYGHSKMRELVFGSVTHELLTSLRTPCLYSH
;
A
#
# COMPACT_ATOMS: atom_id res chain seq x y z
N MET A 1 -59.20 3.76 -51.88
CA MET A 1 -58.65 3.10 -50.71
C MET A 1 -57.16 3.21 -50.80
N PRO A 2 -56.48 4.17 -50.07
CA PRO A 2 -55.04 4.20 -49.99
C PRO A 2 -54.56 3.44 -48.75
N GLY A 3 -53.55 2.60 -48.96
CA GLY A 3 -52.88 1.83 -47.93
C GLY A 3 -51.99 2.72 -47.04
N ILE A 4 -52.15 2.53 -45.74
CA ILE A 4 -51.35 3.18 -44.72
C ILE A 4 -50.06 2.35 -44.54
N SER A 5 -48.92 2.94 -44.88
CA SER A 5 -47.58 2.43 -44.52
C SER A 5 -47.28 2.85 -43.10
N ALA A 6 -47.16 1.89 -42.20
CA ALA A 6 -46.68 2.10 -40.82
C ALA A 6 -45.13 2.11 -40.84
N ASP A 7 -44.57 3.24 -40.60
CA ASP A 7 -43.13 3.43 -40.30
C ASP A 7 -42.89 2.98 -38.83
N ASP A 8 -42.31 1.81 -38.69
CA ASP A 8 -41.99 1.23 -37.38
C ASP A 8 -40.57 1.70 -36.95
N GLY A 9 -40.50 2.97 -36.53
CA GLY A 9 -39.30 3.60 -35.99
C GLY A 9 -38.90 3.02 -34.64
N ARG A 10 -38.36 1.80 -34.60
CA ARG A 10 -37.69 1.25 -33.42
C ARG A 10 -36.26 1.76 -33.34
N SER A 11 -36.10 2.95 -32.80
CA SER A 11 -34.81 3.36 -32.21
C SER A 11 -34.59 2.52 -30.97
N GLY A 12 -33.80 1.44 -31.11
CA GLY A 12 -33.33 0.66 -29.96
C GLY A 12 -32.51 1.57 -29.03
N PRO A 13 -32.51 1.28 -27.72
CA PRO A 13 -31.72 2.04 -26.79
C PRO A 13 -30.23 1.89 -27.16
N VAL A 14 -29.58 3.00 -27.47
CA VAL A 14 -28.13 3.10 -27.58
C VAL A 14 -27.61 2.85 -26.17
N ALA A 15 -27.18 1.62 -25.90
CA ALA A 15 -26.49 1.29 -24.68
C ALA A 15 -25.16 2.06 -24.67
N TYR A 16 -25.13 3.18 -23.95
CA TYR A 16 -23.87 3.78 -23.54
C TYR A 16 -23.21 2.80 -22.58
N LEU A 17 -22.34 1.92 -23.12
CA LEU A 17 -21.36 1.22 -22.34
C LEU A 17 -20.42 2.29 -21.77
N THR A 18 -20.78 2.83 -20.63
CA THR A 18 -19.84 3.59 -19.82
C THR A 18 -18.77 2.58 -19.44
N GLU A 19 -17.61 2.61 -20.10
CA GLU A 19 -16.43 1.90 -19.62
C GLU A 19 -16.26 2.31 -18.17
N VAL A 20 -16.43 1.37 -17.27
CA VAL A 20 -16.09 1.54 -15.86
C VAL A 20 -14.56 1.57 -15.82
N ILE A 21 -14.00 2.76 -16.03
CA ILE A 21 -12.57 2.98 -15.89
C ILE A 21 -12.28 2.80 -14.39
N MET A 22 -11.72 1.64 -14.04
CA MET A 22 -11.15 1.48 -12.69
C MET A 22 -10.10 2.56 -12.49
N THR A 23 -10.22 3.36 -11.44
CA THR A 23 -9.29 4.42 -11.08
C THR A 23 -9.07 4.44 -9.59
N LEU A 24 -7.94 4.93 -9.14
CA LEU A 24 -7.75 5.30 -7.75
C LEU A 24 -8.48 6.63 -7.51
N SER A 25 -9.46 6.64 -6.65
CA SER A 25 -10.26 7.83 -6.32
C SER A 25 -9.76 8.52 -5.06
N ASN A 26 -9.26 7.74 -4.09
CA ASN A 26 -8.71 8.27 -2.85
C ASN A 26 -7.51 7.44 -2.39
N ILE A 27 -6.38 8.10 -2.21
CA ILE A 27 -5.17 7.54 -1.65
C ILE A 27 -5.03 8.04 -0.22
N VAL A 28 -4.88 7.12 0.72
CA VAL A 28 -4.62 7.43 2.13
C VAL A 28 -3.12 7.37 2.38
N VAL A 29 -2.56 8.31 3.14
CA VAL A 29 -1.17 8.26 3.59
C VAL A 29 -1.08 8.41 5.10
N SER A 30 -0.39 7.48 5.76
CA SER A 30 -0.12 7.58 7.20
C SER A 30 0.99 8.58 7.47
N LEU A 31 0.81 9.43 8.49
CA LEU A 31 1.84 10.34 8.98
C LEU A 31 2.34 9.85 10.35
N ASP A 32 3.62 9.99 10.57
CA ASP A 32 4.28 9.67 11.84
C ASP A 32 5.47 10.62 12.08
N ALA A 33 6.16 10.44 13.21
CA ALA A 33 7.34 11.22 13.59
C ALA A 33 8.62 10.85 12.84
N SER A 34 8.58 9.89 11.90
CA SER A 34 9.79 9.42 11.23
C SER A 34 10.35 10.44 10.25
N ALA A 35 11.66 10.40 10.05
CA ALA A 35 12.36 11.23 9.07
C ALA A 35 11.92 10.93 7.62
N SER A 36 11.31 9.74 7.37
CA SER A 36 10.81 9.34 6.04
C SER A 36 9.44 9.92 5.70
N THR A 37 8.72 10.51 6.64
CA THR A 37 7.36 11.06 6.40
C THR A 37 7.30 12.06 5.24
N PRO A 38 8.23 13.03 5.08
CA PRO A 38 8.17 13.97 3.94
C PRO A 38 8.28 13.25 2.58
N GLY A 39 9.20 12.29 2.43
CA GLY A 39 9.34 11.48 1.20
C GLY A 39 8.07 10.69 0.89
N ARG A 40 7.54 9.98 1.89
CA ARG A 40 6.31 9.21 1.77
C ARG A 40 5.10 10.06 1.36
N VAL A 41 4.92 11.24 1.96
CA VAL A 41 3.83 12.16 1.58
C VAL A 41 4.03 12.69 0.17
N ARG A 42 5.27 13.01 -0.23
CA ARG A 42 5.60 13.45 -1.60
C ARG A 42 5.25 12.36 -2.61
N LEU A 43 5.70 11.12 -2.38
CA LEU A 43 5.38 9.96 -3.23
C LEU A 43 3.86 9.78 -3.35
N ALA A 44 3.13 9.79 -2.24
CA ALA A 44 1.67 9.66 -2.24
C ALA A 44 0.98 10.82 -2.99
N CYS A 45 1.49 12.05 -2.87
CA CYS A 45 0.98 13.22 -3.58
C CYS A 45 1.22 13.12 -5.09
N ASN A 46 2.42 12.70 -5.53
CA ASN A 46 2.73 12.47 -6.94
C ASN A 46 1.84 11.39 -7.53
N LEU A 47 1.65 10.30 -6.80
CA LEU A 47 0.76 9.22 -7.19
C LEU A 47 -0.70 9.73 -7.30
N ALA A 48 -1.20 10.45 -6.31
CA ALA A 48 -2.55 11.04 -6.34
C ALA A 48 -2.74 11.99 -7.54
N ARG A 49 -1.77 12.85 -7.84
CA ARG A 49 -1.78 13.73 -9.02
C ARG A 49 -1.87 12.92 -10.33
N SER A 50 -1.12 11.82 -10.43
CA SER A 50 -1.08 11.01 -11.64
C SER A 50 -2.40 10.30 -11.94
N PHE A 51 -3.23 10.04 -10.91
CA PHE A 51 -4.56 9.43 -11.03
C PHE A 51 -5.71 10.44 -10.88
N ASP A 52 -5.41 11.72 -10.70
CA ASP A 52 -6.40 12.75 -10.38
C ASP A 52 -7.23 12.41 -9.10
N ALA A 53 -6.63 11.67 -8.18
CA ALA A 53 -7.24 11.13 -6.96
C ALA A 53 -7.22 12.14 -5.81
N THR A 54 -8.11 11.99 -4.84
CA THR A 54 -7.97 12.66 -3.55
C THR A 54 -6.79 12.07 -2.79
N LEU A 55 -5.99 12.90 -2.11
CA LEU A 55 -5.00 12.47 -1.13
C LEU A 55 -5.49 12.79 0.28
N THR A 56 -5.66 11.76 1.10
CA THR A 56 -6.04 11.91 2.50
C THR A 56 -4.87 11.58 3.41
N GLY A 57 -4.26 12.60 4.03
CA GLY A 57 -3.28 12.43 5.10
C GLY A 57 -3.96 12.08 6.42
N VAL A 58 -3.37 11.16 7.18
CA VAL A 58 -3.85 10.77 8.52
C VAL A 58 -2.76 11.07 9.53
N ALA A 59 -2.98 12.11 10.34
CA ALA A 59 -2.15 12.49 11.48
C ALA A 59 -2.87 12.06 12.76
N ALA A 60 -2.26 11.20 13.54
CA ALA A 60 -2.85 10.70 14.77
C ALA A 60 -1.80 10.52 15.85
N GLN A 61 -2.14 10.88 17.08
CA GLN A 61 -1.29 10.70 18.23
C GLN A 61 -2.14 10.45 19.46
N ASP A 62 -1.83 9.37 20.19
CA ASP A 62 -2.47 9.13 21.49
C ASP A 62 -1.81 10.05 22.55
N PRO A 63 -2.54 11.00 23.12
CA PRO A 63 -2.00 11.88 24.16
C PRO A 63 -1.65 11.11 25.45
N LEU A 64 -2.18 9.89 25.63
CA LEU A 64 -1.97 9.06 26.81
C LEU A 64 -1.79 7.59 26.40
N PRO A 65 -0.68 7.20 25.81
CA PRO A 65 -0.47 5.83 25.35
C PRO A 65 -0.55 4.83 26.51
N ILE A 66 -1.11 3.65 26.23
CA ILE A 66 -1.37 2.56 27.20
C ILE A 66 -0.10 2.17 27.99
N SER A 67 1.08 2.35 27.40
CA SER A 67 2.37 2.13 28.08
C SER A 67 2.52 2.94 29.39
N ILE A 68 1.80 4.07 29.51
CA ILE A 68 1.77 4.90 30.71
C ILE A 68 0.80 4.31 31.76
N TYR A 69 -0.29 3.65 31.34
CA TYR A 69 -1.27 3.06 32.26
C TYR A 69 -0.84 1.73 32.90
N GLY A 70 0.08 1.00 32.29
CA GLY A 70 0.40 -0.38 32.65
C GLY A 70 1.12 -0.61 34.00
N LYS A 71 1.49 0.44 34.75
CA LYS A 71 2.29 0.32 35.97
C LYS A 71 1.56 0.62 37.29
N GLY A 72 0.22 0.71 37.29
CA GLY A 72 -0.55 0.84 38.54
C GLY A 72 -0.20 2.07 39.40
N SER A 73 0.47 3.06 38.83
CA SER A 73 0.86 4.28 39.51
C SER A 73 -0.19 5.37 39.26
N TYR A 74 -0.52 6.11 40.28
CA TYR A 74 -1.23 7.39 40.12
C TYR A 74 -0.36 8.25 39.18
N LEU A 75 -0.86 8.51 37.97
CA LEU A 75 -0.18 9.42 37.05
C LEU A 75 -0.22 10.82 37.64
N ASP A 76 0.96 11.40 37.83
CA ASP A 76 1.08 12.82 38.19
C ASP A 76 0.46 13.66 37.06
N SER A 77 -0.36 14.63 37.43
CA SER A 77 -0.98 15.55 36.46
C SER A 77 0.04 16.24 35.55
N ASN A 78 1.25 16.49 36.05
CA ASN A 78 2.35 17.04 35.26
C ASN A 78 2.80 16.09 34.13
N ILE A 79 2.84 14.77 34.36
CA ILE A 79 3.21 13.78 33.34
C ILE A 79 2.14 13.75 32.25
N ILE A 80 0.88 13.82 32.62
CA ILE A 80 -0.24 13.87 31.67
C ILE A 80 -0.15 15.13 30.80
N GLU A 81 0.10 16.30 31.40
CA GLU A 81 0.24 17.55 30.66
C GLU A 81 1.44 17.55 29.71
N ILE A 82 2.57 17.02 30.13
CA ILE A 82 3.77 16.89 29.29
C ILE A 82 3.50 15.96 28.11
N ALA A 83 2.89 14.79 28.35
CA ALA A 83 2.53 13.85 27.30
C ALA A 83 1.57 14.46 26.28
N ALA A 84 0.52 15.13 26.76
CA ALA A 84 -0.43 15.80 25.90
C ALA A 84 0.17 16.98 25.10
N ALA A 85 1.12 17.72 25.70
CA ALA A 85 1.86 18.77 25.00
C ALA A 85 2.77 18.20 23.90
N SER A 86 3.48 17.09 24.20
CA SER A 86 4.32 16.38 23.23
C SER A 86 3.49 15.84 22.06
N ALA A 87 2.36 15.23 22.32
CA ALA A 87 1.44 14.72 21.30
C ALA A 87 0.95 15.85 20.37
N ARG A 88 0.58 17.00 20.92
CA ARG A 88 0.16 18.17 20.12
C ARG A 88 1.28 18.75 19.28
N ASP A 89 2.51 18.82 19.80
CA ASP A 89 3.68 19.27 19.06
C ASP A 89 3.95 18.34 17.87
N GLU A 90 3.87 17.04 18.10
CA GLU A 90 4.06 16.03 17.06
C GLU A 90 3.01 16.12 15.96
N ILE A 91 1.73 16.25 16.32
CA ILE A 91 0.65 16.49 15.33
C ILE A 91 0.91 17.76 14.53
N SER A 92 1.36 18.83 15.19
CA SER A 92 1.67 20.10 14.50
C SER A 92 2.78 19.95 13.47
N LYS A 93 3.82 19.17 13.78
CA LYS A 93 4.89 18.82 12.82
C LYS A 93 4.38 18.02 11.64
N GLN A 94 3.58 16.99 11.91
CA GLN A 94 2.96 16.16 10.86
C GLN A 94 2.07 17.01 9.93
N GLN A 95 1.28 17.92 10.46
CA GLN A 95 0.48 18.88 9.70
C GLN A 95 1.34 19.77 8.81
N ALA A 96 2.42 20.34 9.36
CA ALA A 96 3.33 21.20 8.62
C ALA A 96 3.97 20.45 7.44
N VAL A 97 4.47 19.24 7.68
CA VAL A 97 5.04 18.36 6.63
C VAL A 97 4.00 18.05 5.55
N PHE A 98 2.79 17.67 5.94
CA PHE A 98 1.73 17.37 4.96
C PHE A 98 1.42 18.57 4.08
N HIS A 99 1.22 19.76 4.66
CA HIS A 99 0.92 20.98 3.92
C HIS A 99 2.06 21.40 3.00
N GLU A 100 3.29 21.26 3.44
CA GLU A 100 4.47 21.55 2.62
C GLU A 100 4.56 20.62 1.41
N MET A 101 4.48 19.31 1.64
CA MET A 101 4.64 18.29 0.59
C MET A 101 3.45 18.23 -0.38
N THR A 102 2.28 18.67 0.03
CA THR A 102 1.07 18.71 -0.83
C THR A 102 0.80 20.09 -1.42
N SER A 103 1.71 21.03 -1.25
CA SER A 103 1.57 22.40 -1.77
C SER A 103 1.21 22.41 -3.25
N GLY A 104 0.18 23.20 -3.61
CA GLY A 104 -0.33 23.27 -4.97
C GLY A 104 -1.15 22.06 -5.44
N TYR A 105 -1.55 21.16 -4.52
CA TYR A 105 -2.50 20.08 -4.83
C TYR A 105 -3.84 20.30 -4.12
N ASN A 106 -4.84 20.74 -4.89
CA ASN A 106 -6.15 21.12 -4.34
C ASN A 106 -7.05 19.97 -3.90
N LYS A 107 -6.68 18.71 -4.22
CA LYS A 107 -7.38 17.49 -3.76
C LYS A 107 -6.72 16.84 -2.55
N ALA A 108 -5.77 17.53 -1.88
CA ALA A 108 -5.19 17.06 -0.63
C ALA A 108 -6.04 17.50 0.56
N GLN A 109 -6.31 16.58 1.48
CA GLN A 109 -7.00 16.82 2.74
C GLN A 109 -6.29 16.12 3.89
N LEU A 110 -6.33 16.71 5.08
CA LEU A 110 -5.72 16.15 6.28
C LEU A 110 -6.79 15.81 7.32
N ARG A 111 -6.69 14.62 7.89
CA ARG A 111 -7.47 14.16 9.03
C ARG A 111 -6.57 14.09 10.25
N VAL A 112 -7.03 14.67 11.33
CA VAL A 112 -6.28 14.77 12.59
C VAL A 112 -7.06 14.11 13.71
N TYR A 113 -6.39 13.28 14.50
CA TYR A 113 -7.00 12.49 15.57
C TYR A 113 -6.18 12.53 16.85
N ASP A 114 -6.86 12.69 17.98
CA ASP A 114 -6.29 12.62 19.34
C ASP A 114 -6.56 11.23 19.93
N ARG A 115 -6.10 10.18 19.27
CA ARG A 115 -6.26 8.78 19.69
C ARG A 115 -5.25 7.88 19.00
N GLU A 116 -5.26 6.62 19.35
CA GLU A 116 -4.32 5.61 18.88
C GLU A 116 -4.19 5.62 17.34
N PRO A 117 -2.94 5.75 16.80
CA PRO A 117 -2.69 5.99 15.38
C PRO A 117 -3.14 4.87 14.45
N LEU A 118 -2.87 3.60 14.79
CA LEU A 118 -3.17 2.46 13.92
C LEU A 118 -4.68 2.35 13.64
N GLY A 119 -5.51 2.48 14.68
CA GLY A 119 -6.96 2.45 14.52
C GLY A 119 -7.49 3.57 13.63
N CYS A 120 -6.90 4.77 13.73
CA CYS A 120 -7.27 5.91 12.88
C CYS A 120 -6.93 5.66 11.41
N VAL A 121 -5.74 5.14 11.13
CA VAL A 121 -5.30 4.79 9.76
C VAL A 121 -6.22 3.70 9.17
N ILE A 122 -6.53 2.66 9.94
CA ILE A 122 -7.42 1.57 9.50
C ILE A 122 -8.84 2.10 9.24
N GLU A 123 -9.36 2.99 10.08
CA GLU A 123 -10.68 3.61 9.86
C GLU A 123 -10.73 4.41 8.55
N GLU A 124 -9.68 5.16 8.23
CA GLU A 124 -9.62 5.93 6.98
C GLU A 124 -9.44 5.03 5.74
N CYS A 125 -8.89 3.82 5.88
CA CYS A 125 -8.84 2.84 4.77
C CYS A 125 -10.23 2.45 4.25
N ALA A 126 -11.28 2.59 5.06
CA ALA A 126 -12.66 2.36 4.59
C ALA A 126 -13.06 3.28 3.43
N ARG A 127 -12.44 4.46 3.33
CA ARG A 127 -12.70 5.47 2.29
C ARG A 127 -11.61 5.53 1.23
N GLY A 128 -10.52 4.77 1.42
CA GLY A 128 -9.37 4.73 0.52
C GLY A 128 -9.40 3.56 -0.45
N ASP A 129 -8.77 3.72 -1.58
CA ASP A 129 -8.51 2.64 -2.54
C ASP A 129 -7.11 2.05 -2.35
N LEU A 130 -6.18 2.85 -1.84
CA LEU A 130 -4.79 2.49 -1.57
C LEU A 130 -4.32 3.21 -0.30
N LEU A 131 -3.62 2.50 0.58
CA LEU A 131 -2.90 3.10 1.70
C LEU A 131 -1.41 3.15 1.38
N VAL A 132 -0.78 4.31 1.60
CA VAL A 132 0.69 4.47 1.58
C VAL A 132 1.18 4.54 3.02
N ALA A 133 2.03 3.59 3.40
CA ALA A 133 2.54 3.42 4.76
C ALA A 133 4.08 3.32 4.76
N ARG A 134 4.68 3.56 5.93
CA ARG A 134 6.14 3.39 6.09
C ARG A 134 6.55 1.93 6.08
N GLY A 135 7.78 1.67 5.62
CA GLY A 135 8.49 0.41 5.83
C GLY A 135 9.16 0.33 7.20
N LEU A 136 9.87 -0.75 7.45
CA LEU A 136 10.75 -0.93 8.60
C LEU A 136 12.18 -0.50 8.21
N ASP A 137 12.82 0.29 9.06
CA ASP A 137 14.20 0.75 8.88
C ASP A 137 15.12 0.13 9.93
N ASP A 138 16.40 -0.08 9.60
CA ASP A 138 17.39 -0.72 10.47
C ASP A 138 17.69 0.05 11.79
N GLY A 139 17.17 1.27 11.94
CA GLY A 139 17.36 2.14 13.11
C GLY A 139 16.09 2.43 13.90
N ASP A 140 14.98 1.77 13.58
CA ASP A 140 13.70 2.02 14.24
C ASP A 140 13.73 1.58 15.71
N SER A 141 13.57 2.53 16.63
CA SER A 141 13.33 2.22 18.05
C SER A 141 11.93 1.65 18.25
N GLY A 142 11.78 0.66 19.14
CA GLY A 142 10.55 -0.11 19.34
C GLY A 142 9.24 0.69 19.49
N GLU A 143 9.30 1.92 20.04
CA GLU A 143 8.10 2.74 20.25
C GLU A 143 7.46 3.27 18.96
N ILE A 144 8.27 3.62 17.95
CA ILE A 144 7.74 4.11 16.65
C ILE A 144 7.19 2.95 15.81
N VAL A 145 7.86 1.79 15.87
CA VAL A 145 7.42 0.57 15.17
C VAL A 145 6.12 0.03 15.78
N GLU A 146 5.94 0.21 17.09
CA GLU A 146 4.76 -0.29 17.80
C GLU A 146 3.49 0.52 17.48
N ALA A 147 3.63 1.84 17.21
CA ALA A 147 2.49 2.71 16.93
C ALA A 147 1.86 2.52 15.55
N LEU A 148 2.66 2.23 14.51
CA LEU A 148 2.21 2.04 13.12
C LEU A 148 2.97 0.87 12.46
N SER A 149 2.85 -0.31 13.04
CA SER A 149 3.46 -1.53 12.48
C SER A 149 2.97 -1.79 11.06
N PRO A 150 3.84 -1.80 10.02
CA PRO A 150 3.42 -2.08 8.65
C PRO A 150 2.80 -3.47 8.52
N ALA A 151 3.24 -4.43 9.31
CA ALA A 151 2.68 -5.78 9.34
C ALA A 151 1.21 -5.78 9.81
N GLU A 152 0.89 -5.07 10.91
CA GLU A 152 -0.49 -4.94 11.39
C GLU A 152 -1.36 -4.13 10.43
N ILE A 153 -0.81 -3.08 9.83
CA ILE A 153 -1.50 -2.30 8.81
C ILE A 153 -1.92 -3.21 7.64
N ILE A 154 -1.00 -4.00 7.08
CA ILE A 154 -1.28 -4.91 5.97
C ILE A 154 -2.39 -5.90 6.33
N LEU A 155 -2.35 -6.48 7.53
CA LEU A 155 -3.34 -7.46 7.98
C LEU A 155 -4.73 -6.86 8.22
N ARG A 156 -4.82 -5.58 8.59
CA ARG A 156 -6.06 -4.95 9.08
C ARG A 156 -6.67 -3.95 8.11
N ALA A 157 -5.90 -3.42 7.16
CA ALA A 157 -6.35 -2.36 6.25
C ALA A 157 -7.54 -2.77 5.36
N GLY A 158 -7.63 -4.06 4.97
CA GLY A 158 -8.64 -4.53 4.01
C GLY A 158 -8.56 -3.84 2.65
N ARG A 159 -7.46 -3.15 2.38
CA ARG A 159 -7.10 -2.45 1.15
C ARG A 159 -5.64 -2.76 0.82
N PRO A 160 -5.22 -2.62 -0.45
CA PRO A 160 -3.80 -2.71 -0.79
C PRO A 160 -2.99 -1.65 -0.04
N VAL A 161 -1.82 -2.05 0.43
CA VAL A 161 -0.90 -1.19 1.17
C VAL A 161 0.40 -1.06 0.39
N LEU A 162 0.73 0.14 -0.04
CA LEU A 162 2.03 0.48 -0.60
C LEU A 162 2.97 0.85 0.54
N VAL A 163 3.86 -0.05 0.89
CA VAL A 163 4.89 0.17 1.90
C VAL A 163 6.10 0.82 1.24
N THR A 164 6.52 1.97 1.77
CA THR A 164 7.62 2.74 1.21
C THR A 164 8.86 2.65 2.11
N PRO A 165 10.04 2.33 1.58
CA PRO A 165 11.30 2.47 2.31
C PRO A 165 11.59 3.95 2.61
N SER A 166 12.49 4.22 3.57
CA SER A 166 12.76 5.58 4.07
C SER A 166 13.30 6.53 3.01
N GLU A 167 14.05 6.02 2.06
CA GLU A 167 14.68 6.83 1.00
C GLU A 167 13.74 7.11 -0.19
N ALA A 168 12.57 6.44 -0.24
CA ALA A 168 11.65 6.62 -1.35
C ALA A 168 10.85 7.92 -1.23
N ASP A 169 10.93 8.76 -2.23
CA ASP A 169 10.18 10.01 -2.35
C ASP A 169 9.35 10.09 -3.64
N ASP A 170 9.43 9.07 -4.50
CA ASP A 170 8.63 8.89 -5.71
C ASP A 170 8.41 7.41 -6.01
N LEU A 171 7.42 7.10 -6.85
CA LEU A 171 7.11 5.77 -7.34
C LEU A 171 7.45 5.66 -8.82
N SER A 172 8.62 5.11 -9.14
CA SER A 172 8.96 4.81 -10.52
C SER A 172 8.16 3.61 -11.04
N LEU A 173 7.59 3.73 -12.21
CA LEU A 173 6.92 2.65 -12.93
C LEU A 173 7.69 2.20 -14.19
N GLY A 174 8.98 2.48 -14.28
CA GLY A 174 9.84 1.97 -15.37
C GLY A 174 9.95 0.44 -15.36
N CYS A 175 10.06 -0.17 -14.17
CA CYS A 175 10.01 -1.62 -14.01
C CYS A 175 9.23 -1.99 -12.75
N ALA A 176 8.28 -2.91 -12.88
CA ALA A 176 7.53 -3.50 -11.78
C ALA A 176 7.79 -5.01 -11.69
N ILE A 177 7.98 -5.55 -10.49
CA ILE A 177 8.19 -6.98 -10.26
C ILE A 177 6.99 -7.53 -9.49
N ILE A 178 6.37 -8.59 -10.00
CA ILE A 178 5.38 -9.37 -9.30
C ILE A 178 6.09 -10.56 -8.67
N ALA A 179 6.26 -10.56 -7.33
CA ALA A 179 6.80 -11.69 -6.58
C ALA A 179 5.70 -12.75 -6.44
N TRP A 180 5.67 -13.67 -7.38
CA TRP A 180 4.55 -14.58 -7.56
C TRP A 180 4.76 -15.93 -6.86
N LYS A 181 3.77 -16.29 -6.06
CA LYS A 181 3.51 -17.64 -5.58
C LYS A 181 2.00 -17.86 -5.67
N ASP A 182 1.54 -19.00 -6.18
CA ASP A 182 0.10 -19.24 -6.35
C ASP A 182 -0.63 -19.36 -5.01
N THR A 183 -0.94 -18.21 -4.41
CA THR A 183 -1.71 -18.08 -3.17
C THR A 183 -2.87 -17.10 -3.38
N ARG A 184 -3.85 -17.15 -2.50
CA ARG A 184 -4.99 -16.22 -2.51
C ARG A 184 -4.52 -14.76 -2.42
N GLU A 185 -3.56 -14.50 -1.55
CA GLU A 185 -3.03 -13.17 -1.27
C GLU A 185 -2.24 -12.63 -2.46
N ALA A 186 -1.45 -13.47 -3.15
CA ALA A 186 -0.73 -13.07 -4.35
C ALA A 186 -1.69 -12.75 -5.51
N ARG A 187 -2.73 -13.54 -5.70
CA ARG A 187 -3.78 -13.25 -6.70
C ARG A 187 -4.47 -11.92 -6.41
N ARG A 188 -4.74 -11.64 -5.12
CA ARG A 188 -5.32 -10.37 -4.68
C ARG A 188 -4.37 -9.21 -4.92
N ALA A 189 -3.09 -9.33 -4.55
CA ALA A 189 -2.09 -8.31 -4.78
C ALA A 189 -1.94 -7.96 -6.27
N VAL A 190 -1.94 -8.96 -7.15
CA VAL A 190 -1.93 -8.73 -8.61
C VAL A 190 -3.17 -7.96 -9.06
N ALA A 191 -4.37 -8.35 -8.61
CA ALA A 191 -5.61 -7.67 -8.97
C ALA A 191 -5.63 -6.21 -8.48
N ASP A 192 -5.21 -5.98 -7.24
CA ASP A 192 -5.16 -4.66 -6.61
C ASP A 192 -4.09 -3.75 -7.26
N ALA A 193 -3.02 -4.33 -7.81
CA ALA A 193 -1.93 -3.61 -8.47
C ALA A 193 -2.21 -3.29 -9.95
N LEU A 194 -3.26 -3.80 -10.58
CA LEU A 194 -3.49 -3.67 -12.03
C LEU A 194 -3.40 -2.23 -12.54
N LEU A 195 -3.91 -1.25 -11.78
CA LEU A 195 -3.85 0.15 -12.18
C LEU A 195 -2.42 0.70 -12.26
N LEU A 196 -1.53 0.23 -11.39
CA LEU A 196 -0.11 0.58 -11.42
C LEU A 196 0.62 -0.22 -12.49
N LEU A 197 0.34 -1.52 -12.60
CA LEU A 197 0.97 -2.42 -13.56
C LEU A 197 0.68 -2.01 -15.02
N ARG A 198 -0.53 -1.50 -15.32
CA ARG A 198 -0.87 -0.95 -16.64
C ARG A 198 -0.05 0.29 -17.03
N ARG A 199 0.50 0.99 -16.06
CA ARG A 199 1.34 2.17 -16.28
C ARG A 199 2.83 1.86 -16.25
N ALA A 200 3.19 0.63 -15.82
CA ALA A 200 4.57 0.20 -15.82
C ALA A 200 5.05 -0.03 -17.27
N GLU A 201 6.24 0.47 -17.57
CA GLU A 201 6.85 0.28 -18.89
C GLU A 201 7.24 -1.19 -19.09
N ARG A 202 7.64 -1.87 -18.02
CA ARG A 202 8.05 -3.27 -18.01
C ARG A 202 7.53 -3.97 -16.75
N VAL A 203 6.98 -5.16 -16.90
CA VAL A 203 6.48 -5.97 -15.78
C VAL A 203 7.17 -7.34 -15.81
N LEU A 204 7.78 -7.72 -14.70
CA LEU A 204 8.40 -9.03 -14.51
C LEU A 204 7.53 -9.90 -13.59
N LEU A 205 7.16 -11.09 -14.07
CA LEU A 205 6.48 -12.10 -13.25
C LEU A 205 7.56 -13.06 -12.71
N LEU A 206 7.99 -12.79 -11.47
CA LEU A 206 9.03 -13.55 -10.80
C LEU A 206 8.45 -14.77 -10.09
N THR A 207 9.00 -15.94 -10.40
CA THR A 207 8.78 -17.20 -9.69
C THR A 207 10.08 -17.75 -9.14
N ILE A 208 10.01 -18.49 -8.03
CA ILE A 208 11.12 -19.27 -7.51
C ILE A 208 10.87 -20.74 -7.84
N ALA A 209 11.82 -21.39 -8.49
CA ALA A 209 11.74 -22.81 -8.80
C ALA A 209 11.52 -23.64 -7.53
N SER A 210 10.59 -24.59 -7.57
CA SER A 210 10.34 -25.51 -6.47
C SER A 210 9.88 -26.85 -7.04
N ALA A 211 10.43 -27.93 -6.52
CA ALA A 211 10.07 -29.28 -6.95
C ALA A 211 8.59 -29.64 -6.66
N GLU A 212 7.96 -28.96 -5.71
CA GLU A 212 6.61 -29.27 -5.22
C GLU A 212 5.52 -28.29 -5.71
N ALA A 213 5.89 -27.16 -6.30
CA ALA A 213 4.94 -26.10 -6.60
C ALA A 213 4.67 -25.96 -8.11
N ASN A 214 3.44 -26.28 -8.51
CA ASN A 214 2.90 -25.71 -9.75
C ASN A 214 2.65 -24.20 -9.48
N THR A 215 3.43 -23.35 -10.13
CA THR A 215 3.35 -21.90 -9.90
C THR A 215 2.14 -21.26 -10.57
N ASN A 216 1.43 -21.97 -11.45
CA ASN A 216 0.36 -21.40 -12.30
C ASN A 216 0.74 -20.07 -12.97
N ALA A 217 2.02 -19.86 -13.23
CA ALA A 217 2.53 -18.60 -13.81
C ALA A 217 1.91 -18.30 -15.18
N GLU A 218 1.65 -19.34 -15.98
CA GLU A 218 0.98 -19.19 -17.29
C GLU A 218 -0.45 -18.67 -17.17
N ALA A 219 -1.21 -19.14 -16.17
CA ALA A 219 -2.56 -18.64 -15.92
C ALA A 219 -2.53 -17.17 -15.46
N THR A 220 -1.53 -16.80 -14.66
CA THR A 220 -1.36 -15.43 -14.21
C THR A 220 -0.92 -14.50 -15.34
N GLU A 221 -0.02 -14.95 -16.22
CA GLU A 221 0.33 -14.21 -17.45
C GLU A 221 -0.89 -13.98 -18.34
N ALA A 222 -1.72 -15.03 -18.55
CA ALA A 222 -2.96 -14.90 -19.31
C ALA A 222 -3.95 -13.93 -18.65
N TYR A 223 -4.06 -13.94 -17.31
CA TYR A 223 -4.86 -13.00 -16.57
C TYR A 223 -4.37 -11.55 -16.76
N LEU A 224 -3.08 -11.31 -16.59
CA LEU A 224 -2.47 -9.98 -16.79
C LEU A 224 -2.70 -9.48 -18.22
N LYS A 225 -2.48 -10.33 -19.23
CA LYS A 225 -2.74 -10.01 -20.63
C LYS A 225 -4.21 -9.65 -20.88
N GLY A 226 -5.14 -10.34 -20.24
CA GLY A 226 -6.59 -10.02 -20.31
C GLY A 226 -6.93 -8.67 -19.69
N HIS A 227 -6.02 -8.08 -18.90
CA HIS A 227 -6.12 -6.77 -18.29
C HIS A 227 -5.16 -5.73 -18.88
N ASP A 228 -4.69 -5.94 -20.11
CA ASP A 228 -3.78 -5.05 -20.84
C ASP A 228 -2.41 -4.85 -20.18
N VAL A 229 -1.96 -5.85 -19.42
CA VAL A 229 -0.62 -5.89 -18.81
C VAL A 229 0.19 -6.99 -19.50
N GLN A 230 1.26 -6.59 -20.20
CA GLN A 230 2.25 -7.55 -20.72
C GLN A 230 3.32 -7.80 -19.67
N CYS A 231 3.71 -9.03 -19.46
CA CYS A 231 4.79 -9.36 -18.52
C CYS A 231 5.80 -10.34 -19.12
N GLU A 232 7.02 -10.26 -18.62
CA GLU A 232 8.11 -11.20 -18.88
C GLU A 232 8.20 -12.15 -17.68
N ARG A 233 8.28 -13.46 -17.94
CA ARG A 233 8.49 -14.45 -16.89
C ARG A 233 9.97 -14.53 -16.52
N VAL A 234 10.27 -14.44 -15.24
CA VAL A 234 11.59 -14.65 -14.65
C VAL A 234 11.48 -15.78 -13.64
N GLU A 235 12.27 -16.81 -13.83
CA GLU A 235 12.36 -17.92 -12.87
C GLU A 235 13.76 -17.95 -12.26
N LEU A 236 13.82 -17.80 -10.93
CA LEU A 236 15.04 -17.93 -10.17
C LEU A 236 15.16 -19.34 -9.59
N PRO A 237 16.39 -19.83 -9.39
CA PRO A 237 16.62 -21.11 -8.74
C PRO A 237 15.99 -21.21 -7.37
N GLU A 238 15.70 -22.42 -6.91
CA GLU A 238 15.25 -22.68 -5.55
C GLU A 238 16.24 -22.08 -4.55
N THR A 239 15.69 -21.33 -3.58
CA THR A 239 16.49 -20.63 -2.58
C THR A 239 15.82 -20.68 -1.21
N ALA A 240 16.64 -20.77 -0.16
CA ALA A 240 16.16 -20.65 1.21
C ALA A 240 15.77 -19.22 1.59
N ASN A 241 16.31 -18.21 0.89
CA ASN A 241 16.03 -16.80 1.17
C ASN A 241 15.33 -16.12 -0.02
N VAL A 242 14.02 -16.30 -0.08
CA VAL A 242 13.16 -15.72 -1.12
C VAL A 242 13.19 -14.19 -1.10
N ALA A 243 13.20 -13.58 0.09
CA ALA A 243 13.18 -12.12 0.21
C ALA A 243 14.46 -11.49 -0.35
N GLN A 244 15.62 -12.08 -0.10
CA GLN A 244 16.89 -11.62 -0.70
C GLN A 244 16.91 -11.80 -2.21
N ALA A 245 16.34 -12.89 -2.74
CA ALA A 245 16.25 -13.11 -4.18
C ALA A 245 15.37 -12.04 -4.86
N VAL A 246 14.22 -11.72 -4.26
CA VAL A 246 13.33 -10.63 -4.73
C VAL A 246 14.05 -9.27 -4.66
N ALA A 247 14.71 -8.96 -3.53
CA ALA A 247 15.43 -7.69 -3.36
C ALA A 247 16.63 -7.57 -4.30
N GLY A 248 17.32 -8.68 -4.57
CA GLY A 248 18.41 -8.77 -5.56
C GLY A 248 17.90 -8.41 -6.96
N LEU A 249 16.87 -9.11 -7.43
CA LEU A 249 16.27 -8.84 -8.73
C LEU A 249 15.74 -7.40 -8.83
N ALA A 250 15.08 -6.89 -7.77
CA ALA A 250 14.56 -5.52 -7.76
C ALA A 250 15.68 -4.49 -7.96
N ARG A 251 16.83 -4.70 -7.36
CA ARG A 251 18.01 -3.85 -7.53
C ARG A 251 18.63 -3.99 -8.93
N ASP A 252 18.80 -5.22 -9.39
CA ASP A 252 19.48 -5.52 -10.68
C ASP A 252 18.68 -5.00 -11.88
N GLU A 253 17.34 -5.02 -11.78
CA GLU A 253 16.40 -4.50 -12.79
C GLU A 253 15.99 -3.04 -12.55
N ALA A 254 16.56 -2.38 -11.54
CA ALA A 254 16.17 -1.03 -11.11
C ALA A 254 14.65 -0.87 -10.96
N ALA A 255 13.99 -1.89 -10.37
CA ALA A 255 12.56 -1.90 -10.20
C ALA A 255 12.10 -0.79 -9.24
N GLY A 256 11.08 -0.03 -9.64
CA GLY A 256 10.48 1.01 -8.80
C GLY A 256 9.24 0.54 -8.05
N LEU A 257 8.74 -0.67 -8.35
CA LEU A 257 7.60 -1.28 -7.65
C LEU A 257 7.81 -2.78 -7.54
N VAL A 258 7.56 -3.32 -6.36
CA VAL A 258 7.35 -4.76 -6.13
C VAL A 258 5.88 -4.98 -5.75
N VAL A 259 5.29 -6.07 -6.22
CA VAL A 259 3.93 -6.50 -5.86
C VAL A 259 4.03 -7.88 -5.23
N ALA A 260 3.53 -8.03 -4.00
CA ALA A 260 3.62 -9.28 -3.26
C ALA A 260 2.35 -9.57 -2.46
N GLY A 261 1.92 -10.82 -2.44
CA GLY A 261 0.94 -11.29 -1.46
C GLY A 261 1.57 -11.37 -0.06
N SER A 262 0.79 -11.09 0.95
CA SER A 262 1.25 -11.13 2.34
C SER A 262 0.53 -12.21 3.14
N TYR A 263 1.28 -12.90 4.03
CA TYR A 263 0.73 -13.79 5.08
C TYR A 263 -0.16 -14.97 4.60
N GLY A 264 0.16 -15.61 3.48
CA GLY A 264 -0.62 -16.70 2.86
C GLY A 264 -0.64 -18.05 3.58
N HIS A 265 -0.07 -18.21 4.76
CA HIS A 265 -0.09 -19.49 5.50
C HIS A 265 -1.02 -19.44 6.70
N SER A 266 -1.99 -20.37 6.73
CA SER A 266 -3.06 -20.53 7.73
C SER A 266 -2.62 -20.82 9.18
N LYS A 267 -1.32 -20.85 9.47
CA LYS A 267 -0.78 -21.13 10.81
C LYS A 267 -0.59 -19.89 11.70
N MET A 268 -1.08 -18.72 11.28
CA MET A 268 -0.74 -17.43 11.88
C MET A 268 -1.83 -16.87 12.81
N ARG A 269 -2.49 -17.73 13.60
CA ARG A 269 -3.29 -17.24 14.74
C ARG A 269 -2.46 -16.91 15.99
N GLU A 270 -1.17 -17.26 15.99
CA GLU A 270 -0.25 -17.00 17.08
C GLU A 270 1.00 -16.31 16.54
N LEU A 271 1.03 -14.97 16.62
CA LEU A 271 2.22 -14.06 16.72
C LEU A 271 3.53 -14.40 15.97
N VAL A 272 3.53 -15.18 14.90
CA VAL A 272 4.75 -15.41 14.11
C VAL A 272 4.50 -14.85 12.70
N PHE A 273 5.02 -13.66 12.45
CA PHE A 273 5.03 -13.03 11.13
C PHE A 273 5.63 -14.01 10.11
N GLY A 274 4.98 -14.22 8.95
CA GLY A 274 5.54 -15.05 7.88
C GLY A 274 6.95 -14.56 7.53
N SER A 275 7.95 -15.44 7.63
CA SER A 275 9.37 -15.08 7.51
C SER A 275 9.66 -14.25 6.26
N VAL A 276 9.11 -14.64 5.11
CA VAL A 276 9.33 -13.95 3.83
C VAL A 276 8.72 -12.53 3.83
N THR A 277 7.49 -12.33 4.34
CA THR A 277 6.88 -10.98 4.37
C THR A 277 7.65 -10.06 5.31
N HIS A 278 8.03 -10.55 6.48
CA HIS A 278 8.83 -9.76 7.44
C HIS A 278 10.21 -9.41 6.86
N GLU A 279 10.87 -10.38 6.23
CA GLU A 279 12.15 -10.15 5.58
C GLU A 279 12.03 -9.16 4.41
N LEU A 280 10.96 -9.21 3.61
CA LEU A 280 10.70 -8.22 2.57
C LEU A 280 10.50 -6.82 3.16
N LEU A 281 9.74 -6.70 4.25
CA LEU A 281 9.50 -5.41 4.93
C LEU A 281 10.79 -4.76 5.46
N THR A 282 11.79 -5.56 5.79
CA THR A 282 13.08 -5.08 6.34
C THR A 282 14.17 -4.93 5.30
N SER A 283 14.21 -5.80 4.28
CA SER A 283 15.33 -5.86 3.33
C SER A 283 15.08 -5.12 2.02
N LEU A 284 13.80 -4.91 1.65
CA LEU A 284 13.46 -4.32 0.36
C LEU A 284 13.62 -2.79 0.41
N ARG A 285 14.44 -2.25 -0.50
CA ARG A 285 14.65 -0.80 -0.66
C ARG A 285 13.81 -0.20 -1.80
N THR A 286 12.88 -0.96 -2.31
CA THR A 286 11.92 -0.59 -3.37
C THR A 286 10.52 -0.55 -2.76
N PRO A 287 9.68 0.45 -3.09
CA PRO A 287 8.27 0.44 -2.71
C PRO A 287 7.58 -0.88 -3.04
N CYS A 288 6.86 -1.44 -2.07
CA CYS A 288 6.20 -2.72 -2.25
C CYS A 288 4.70 -2.64 -1.94
N LEU A 289 3.88 -3.07 -2.90
CA LEU A 289 2.43 -3.20 -2.72
C LEU A 289 2.10 -4.58 -2.18
N TYR A 290 1.45 -4.59 -1.02
CA TYR A 290 0.98 -5.79 -0.36
C TYR A 290 -0.55 -5.86 -0.33
N SER A 291 -1.08 -7.09 -0.48
CA SER A 291 -2.49 -7.39 -0.18
C SER A 291 -2.61 -8.67 0.64
N HIS A 292 -3.63 -8.71 1.52
CA HIS A 292 -3.92 -9.83 2.42
C HIS A 292 -5.33 -10.38 2.21
#